data_7b5b72779cd7969da2b13ddc199ae94f
#
_entry.id   7b5b72779cd7969da2b13ddc199ae94f
#
_cell.length_a   1.000
_cell.length_b   1.000
_cell.length_c   1.000
_cell.angle_alpha   90.00
_cell.angle_beta   90.00
_cell.angle_gamma   90.00
#
_symmetry.space_group_name_H-M   'P 1'
#
loop_
_entity.id
_entity.type
_entity.pdbx_description
1 polymer ?
#
loop_
_entity_poly.entity_id
_entity_poly.type
_entity_poly.pdbx_seq_one_letter_code
_entity_poly.pdbx_strand_id
1 'polypeptide(L)'
;GIAVTESDDMTRFERERVVWQPADSGAWNSFNIWAPELHRLRGKWYIYYAAAPVPGSPFTGQRTGVLECDTPLGDYRDRGMLYTGDNPDGKTDNIWAIDMTIFEHRGELYAVWSGWERQRDTDATDQLLYIARMESPTRIGPRILLSRPDQPWEQGDHIALQEGPSALRHGDDLFIVYSTRGSWSRHYKLGQLRLRTPDSDPLNPASWIKSGPIFTGNDRIHGVGHASFTTSPDGNEYWIYYHSKKDTVHNWGRDVRLQRFDFDATGNPRFGEPAEPGPYPMPSGTPKHAN
;
A
#
# COMPACT_ATOMS: atom_id res chain seq x y z
N GLY A 1 -9.87 14.78 -4.79
CA GLY A 1 -8.45 15.11 -4.95
C GLY A 1 -7.55 14.35 -4.02
N ILE A 2 -6.25 14.61 -4.08
CA ILE A 2 -5.25 14.04 -3.18
C ILE A 2 -4.66 15.18 -2.34
N ALA A 3 -4.60 14.97 -1.03
CA ALA A 3 -3.96 15.88 -0.09
C ALA A 3 -2.70 15.22 0.50
N VAL A 4 -1.71 16.04 0.80
CA VAL A 4 -0.53 15.66 1.60
C VAL A 4 -0.58 16.45 2.90
N THR A 5 -0.37 15.75 4.01
CA THR A 5 -0.38 16.30 5.34
C THR A 5 0.97 16.05 6.01
N GLU A 6 1.54 17.04 6.68
CA GLU A 6 2.79 16.93 7.44
C GLU A 6 2.55 16.85 8.94
N SER A 7 3.43 16.11 9.61
CA SER A 7 3.48 15.99 11.07
C SER A 7 4.92 15.97 11.54
N ASP A 8 5.20 16.70 12.61
CA ASP A 8 6.50 16.69 13.28
C ASP A 8 6.58 15.63 14.39
N ASP A 9 5.45 15.03 14.77
CA ASP A 9 5.33 14.10 15.91
C ASP A 9 4.58 12.79 15.56
N MET A 10 4.21 12.61 14.27
CA MET A 10 3.47 11.45 13.75
C MET A 10 2.01 11.33 14.27
N THR A 11 1.57 12.20 15.17
CA THR A 11 0.24 12.12 15.82
C THR A 11 -0.63 13.35 15.53
N ARG A 12 -0.02 14.49 15.26
CA ARG A 12 -0.68 15.75 14.92
C ARG A 12 -0.34 16.14 13.49
N PHE A 13 -1.36 16.36 12.69
CA PHE A 13 -1.24 16.70 11.28
C PHE A 13 -1.73 18.14 11.09
N GLU A 14 -0.82 19.10 11.17
CA GLU A 14 -1.14 20.53 11.25
C GLU A 14 -1.10 21.23 9.89
N ARG A 15 -0.33 20.72 8.95
CA ARG A 15 -0.17 21.31 7.62
C ARG A 15 -0.70 20.35 6.56
N GLU A 16 -1.85 20.69 6.00
CA GLU A 16 -2.47 19.94 4.91
C GLU A 16 -2.54 20.80 3.65
N ARG A 17 -2.23 20.19 2.53
CA ARG A 17 -2.43 20.80 1.22
C ARG A 17 -3.04 19.79 0.25
N VAL A 18 -4.10 20.20 -0.44
CA VAL A 18 -4.57 19.48 -1.64
C VAL A 18 -3.55 19.73 -2.75
N VAL A 19 -2.81 18.71 -3.11
CA VAL A 19 -1.66 18.80 -4.04
C VAL A 19 -2.02 18.44 -5.48
N TRP A 20 -3.19 17.83 -5.67
CA TRP A 20 -3.71 17.48 -6.98
C TRP A 20 -5.23 17.29 -6.95
N GLN A 21 -5.89 17.70 -8.04
CA GLN A 21 -7.32 17.47 -8.28
C GLN A 21 -7.51 16.75 -9.62
N PRO A 22 -8.39 15.74 -9.70
CA PRO A 22 -8.75 15.12 -10.97
C PRO A 22 -9.53 16.10 -11.85
N ALA A 23 -9.58 15.81 -13.16
CA ALA A 23 -10.53 16.48 -14.04
C ALA A 23 -11.97 16.12 -13.64
N ASP A 24 -12.93 17.04 -13.88
CA ASP A 24 -14.32 16.85 -13.47
C ASP A 24 -14.96 15.61 -14.14
N SER A 25 -14.64 15.35 -15.40
CA SER A 25 -15.11 14.18 -16.15
C SER A 25 -14.30 14.00 -17.44
N GLY A 26 -14.45 12.81 -18.06
CA GLY A 26 -13.89 12.52 -19.38
C GLY A 26 -12.43 12.04 -19.39
N ALA A 27 -11.73 12.13 -18.25
CA ALA A 27 -10.40 11.56 -18.11
C ALA A 27 -10.46 10.17 -17.44
N TRP A 28 -9.43 9.36 -17.66
CA TRP A 28 -9.32 8.02 -17.07
C TRP A 28 -9.29 8.03 -15.55
N ASN A 29 -8.91 9.15 -14.93
CA ASN A 29 -8.71 9.34 -13.51
C ASN A 29 -9.65 10.39 -12.88
N SER A 30 -10.85 10.56 -13.44
CA SER A 30 -11.81 11.54 -12.93
C SER A 30 -12.49 11.11 -11.64
N PHE A 31 -12.61 9.80 -11.36
CA PHE A 31 -13.40 9.28 -10.24
C PHE A 31 -12.66 8.16 -9.48
N ASN A 32 -13.23 7.79 -8.32
CA ASN A 32 -12.76 6.68 -7.50
C ASN A 32 -11.26 6.76 -7.23
N ILE A 33 -10.80 7.91 -6.73
CA ILE A 33 -9.39 8.12 -6.35
C ILE A 33 -9.13 7.34 -5.07
N TRP A 34 -8.29 6.30 -5.16
CA TRP A 34 -8.02 5.38 -4.05
C TRP A 34 -6.54 5.30 -3.72
N ALA A 35 -6.25 5.03 -2.44
CA ALA A 35 -4.98 4.58 -1.89
C ALA A 35 -3.74 5.32 -2.44
N PRO A 36 -3.68 6.66 -2.36
CA PRO A 36 -2.47 7.37 -2.75
C PRO A 36 -1.32 7.02 -1.81
N GLU A 37 -0.16 6.68 -2.38
CA GLU A 37 1.06 6.39 -1.63
C GLU A 37 2.19 7.34 -2.08
N LEU A 38 2.79 8.04 -1.10
CA LEU A 38 3.81 9.06 -1.32
C LEU A 38 5.22 8.47 -1.22
N HIS A 39 6.02 8.66 -2.26
CA HIS A 39 7.41 8.22 -2.32
C HIS A 39 8.37 9.34 -2.68
N ARG A 40 9.57 9.34 -2.08
CA ARG A 40 10.69 10.13 -2.55
C ARG A 40 11.67 9.24 -3.31
N LEU A 41 11.75 9.43 -4.62
CA LEU A 41 12.58 8.61 -5.51
C LEU A 41 13.49 9.50 -6.34
N ARG A 42 14.79 9.20 -6.35
CA ARG A 42 15.79 9.90 -7.19
C ARG A 42 15.69 11.42 -7.11
N GLY A 43 15.46 11.94 -5.89
CA GLY A 43 15.44 13.39 -5.60
C GLY A 43 14.11 14.11 -5.82
N LYS A 44 13.10 13.43 -6.33
CA LYS A 44 11.73 13.95 -6.52
C LYS A 44 10.70 13.22 -5.69
N TRP A 45 9.49 13.78 -5.61
CA TRP A 45 8.34 13.21 -4.92
C TRP A 45 7.33 12.67 -5.94
N TYR A 46 6.82 11.48 -5.67
CA TYR A 46 5.84 10.78 -6.50
C TYR A 46 4.68 10.31 -5.65
N ILE A 47 3.47 10.41 -6.18
CA ILE A 47 2.28 9.81 -5.58
C ILE A 47 1.75 8.79 -6.59
N TYR A 48 1.71 7.53 -6.17
CA TYR A 48 1.03 6.47 -6.91
C TYR A 48 -0.37 6.33 -6.35
N TYR A 49 -1.38 6.26 -7.23
CA TYR A 49 -2.78 6.22 -6.84
C TYR A 49 -3.59 5.39 -7.82
N ALA A 50 -4.75 4.89 -7.40
CA ALA A 50 -5.69 4.26 -8.31
C ALA A 50 -6.85 5.20 -8.61
N ALA A 51 -7.39 5.12 -9.83
CA ALA A 51 -8.53 5.90 -10.25
C ALA A 51 -9.30 5.21 -11.39
N ALA A 52 -10.51 5.72 -11.67
CA ALA A 52 -11.40 5.20 -12.72
C ALA A 52 -12.02 6.33 -13.55
N PRO A 53 -12.44 6.05 -14.82
CA PRO A 53 -13.10 7.04 -15.68
C PRO A 53 -14.56 7.31 -15.31
N VAL A 54 -15.18 6.43 -14.50
CA VAL A 54 -16.58 6.52 -14.09
C VAL A 54 -16.72 6.35 -12.57
N PRO A 55 -17.72 6.99 -11.94
CA PRO A 55 -17.95 6.87 -10.51
C PRO A 55 -18.64 5.56 -10.13
N GLY A 56 -18.44 5.15 -8.87
CA GLY A 56 -19.21 4.07 -8.23
C GLY A 56 -18.85 2.66 -8.71
N SER A 57 -19.69 1.73 -8.29
CA SER A 57 -19.61 0.28 -8.58
C SER A 57 -20.36 -0.04 -9.91
N PRO A 58 -19.98 -1.13 -10.61
CA PRO A 58 -18.88 -2.03 -10.30
C PRO A 58 -17.50 -1.36 -10.54
N PHE A 59 -16.56 -1.62 -9.62
CA PHE A 59 -15.23 -0.98 -9.63
C PHE A 59 -14.27 -1.65 -10.64
N THR A 60 -14.67 -1.73 -11.90
CA THR A 60 -13.93 -2.47 -12.96
C THR A 60 -12.95 -1.59 -13.75
N GLY A 61 -13.07 -0.26 -13.57
CA GLY A 61 -12.28 0.73 -14.32
C GLY A 61 -10.97 1.15 -13.68
N GLN A 62 -10.62 0.62 -12.49
CA GLN A 62 -9.45 1.07 -11.75
C GLN A 62 -8.14 0.84 -12.50
N ARG A 63 -7.33 1.89 -12.55
CA ARG A 63 -5.98 1.89 -13.12
C ARG A 63 -5.06 2.66 -12.18
N THR A 64 -3.80 2.30 -12.17
CA THR A 64 -2.77 3.03 -11.40
C THR A 64 -2.19 4.16 -12.22
N GLY A 65 -2.11 5.34 -11.61
CA GLY A 65 -1.43 6.50 -12.15
C GLY A 65 -0.31 7.00 -11.25
N VAL A 66 0.45 7.95 -11.74
CA VAL A 66 1.54 8.56 -11.00
C VAL A 66 1.58 10.07 -11.18
N LEU A 67 1.72 10.76 -10.06
CA LEU A 67 1.95 12.21 -9.98
C LEU A 67 3.40 12.46 -9.61
N GLU A 68 3.98 13.57 -10.06
CA GLU A 68 5.37 13.97 -9.80
C GLU A 68 5.45 15.42 -9.32
N CYS A 69 6.30 15.67 -8.31
CA CYS A 69 6.61 17.01 -7.83
C CYS A 69 8.07 17.10 -7.32
N ASP A 70 8.62 18.33 -7.27
CA ASP A 70 9.94 18.57 -6.71
C ASP A 70 9.92 18.68 -5.17
N THR A 71 8.77 19.00 -4.58
CA THR A 71 8.56 19.14 -3.12
C THR A 71 7.33 18.38 -2.65
N PRO A 72 7.27 17.91 -1.38
CA PRO A 72 6.17 17.08 -0.92
C PRO A 72 4.82 17.80 -0.89
N LEU A 73 4.81 19.10 -0.62
CA LEU A 73 3.61 19.94 -0.59
C LEU A 73 3.46 20.85 -1.84
N GLY A 74 4.15 20.51 -2.94
CA GLY A 74 4.07 21.27 -4.20
C GLY A 74 2.83 20.93 -5.03
N ASP A 75 2.77 21.53 -6.22
CA ASP A 75 1.74 21.21 -7.22
C ASP A 75 2.21 20.00 -8.04
N TYR A 76 1.56 18.89 -7.84
CA TYR A 76 1.91 17.63 -8.53
C TYR A 76 1.41 17.66 -9.96
N ARG A 77 2.27 17.21 -10.87
CA ARG A 77 1.95 17.04 -12.29
C ARG A 77 1.53 15.60 -12.53
N ASP A 78 0.40 15.41 -13.18
CA ASP A 78 -0.03 14.10 -13.65
C ASP A 78 0.94 13.61 -14.74
N ARG A 79 1.57 12.45 -14.50
CA ARG A 79 2.48 11.78 -15.42
C ARG A 79 1.76 10.66 -16.21
N GLY A 80 0.46 10.51 -15.95
CA GLY A 80 -0.40 9.57 -16.64
C GLY A 80 -0.51 8.21 -15.99
N MET A 81 -1.19 7.34 -16.68
CA MET A 81 -1.46 5.96 -16.30
C MET A 81 -0.22 5.09 -16.47
N LEU A 82 0.07 4.24 -15.49
CA LEU A 82 1.06 3.18 -15.63
C LEU A 82 0.44 1.98 -16.36
N TYR A 83 1.23 1.33 -17.18
CA TYR A 83 0.78 0.14 -17.89
C TYR A 83 0.97 -1.11 -17.02
N THR A 84 -0.12 -1.75 -16.64
CA THR A 84 -0.16 -2.93 -15.75
C THR A 84 -0.70 -4.19 -16.46
N GLY A 85 -0.74 -4.19 -17.79
CA GLY A 85 -1.17 -5.31 -18.61
C GLY A 85 -0.04 -6.27 -18.99
N ASP A 86 -0.34 -7.21 -19.88
CA ASP A 86 0.58 -8.27 -20.33
C ASP A 86 1.33 -7.94 -21.63
N ASN A 87 0.93 -6.86 -22.32
CA ASN A 87 1.53 -6.44 -23.58
C ASN A 87 2.11 -5.01 -23.48
N PRO A 88 3.28 -4.83 -22.86
CA PRO A 88 3.87 -3.52 -22.65
C PRO A 88 4.17 -2.74 -23.93
N ASP A 89 4.37 -3.41 -25.05
CA ASP A 89 4.64 -2.76 -26.34
C ASP A 89 3.35 -2.23 -27.00
N GLY A 90 2.25 -2.96 -26.85
CA GLY A 90 0.95 -2.60 -27.42
C GLY A 90 0.16 -1.57 -26.61
N LYS A 91 0.29 -1.58 -25.29
CA LYS A 91 -0.38 -0.69 -24.30
C LYS A 91 -1.90 -0.57 -24.45
N THR A 92 -2.53 -1.52 -25.13
CA THR A 92 -3.96 -1.48 -25.47
C THR A 92 -4.85 -2.28 -24.53
N ASP A 93 -4.24 -3.15 -23.74
CA ASP A 93 -4.90 -4.13 -22.88
C ASP A 93 -4.52 -3.92 -21.40
N ASN A 94 -4.51 -2.66 -20.95
CA ASN A 94 -4.19 -2.36 -19.55
C ASN A 94 -5.19 -3.03 -18.63
N ILE A 95 -4.69 -3.63 -17.54
CA ILE A 95 -5.48 -4.45 -16.63
C ILE A 95 -5.68 -3.69 -15.32
N TRP A 96 -6.78 -3.97 -14.65
CA TRP A 96 -7.14 -3.45 -13.34
C TRP A 96 -5.99 -3.57 -12.34
N ALA A 97 -5.68 -2.46 -11.66
CA ALA A 97 -4.57 -2.36 -10.71
C ALA A 97 -4.83 -1.25 -9.69
N ILE A 98 -4.58 -1.57 -8.41
CA ILE A 98 -4.70 -0.64 -7.27
C ILE A 98 -3.53 -0.80 -6.30
N ASP A 99 -3.40 0.10 -5.34
CA ASP A 99 -2.54 0.01 -4.17
C ASP A 99 -1.06 -0.23 -4.53
N MET A 100 -0.51 0.56 -5.45
CA MET A 100 0.86 0.37 -5.88
C MET A 100 1.85 0.98 -4.90
N THR A 101 2.75 0.14 -4.38
CA THR A 101 3.93 0.54 -3.60
C THR A 101 5.21 0.40 -4.40
N ILE A 102 6.21 1.24 -4.08
CA ILE A 102 7.52 1.23 -4.73
C ILE A 102 8.61 0.96 -3.70
N PHE A 103 9.58 0.15 -4.08
CA PHE A 103 10.79 -0.03 -3.27
C PHE A 103 12.05 -0.04 -4.15
N GLU A 104 13.16 0.34 -3.55
CA GLU A 104 14.46 0.21 -4.17
C GLU A 104 15.17 -1.04 -3.62
N HIS A 105 15.78 -1.83 -4.48
CA HIS A 105 16.61 -2.96 -4.10
C HIS A 105 17.83 -3.02 -5.00
N ARG A 106 19.03 -2.93 -4.40
CA ARG A 106 20.32 -2.96 -5.10
C ARG A 106 20.44 -1.91 -6.23
N GLY A 107 19.93 -0.69 -5.97
CA GLY A 107 19.96 0.42 -6.91
C GLY A 107 18.89 0.41 -8.00
N GLU A 108 18.05 -0.65 -8.05
CA GLU A 108 16.94 -0.78 -8.97
C GLU A 108 15.60 -0.53 -8.29
N LEU A 109 14.67 0.06 -9.00
CA LEU A 109 13.31 0.30 -8.51
C LEU A 109 12.38 -0.82 -8.94
N TYR A 110 11.48 -1.19 -8.03
CA TYR A 110 10.43 -2.19 -8.24
C TYR A 110 9.09 -1.64 -7.79
N ALA A 111 8.04 -1.97 -8.53
CA ALA A 111 6.66 -1.70 -8.16
C ALA A 111 5.96 -3.01 -7.79
N VAL A 112 5.17 -3.01 -6.71
CA VAL A 112 4.27 -4.10 -6.32
C VAL A 112 2.87 -3.55 -6.18
N TRP A 113 1.86 -4.25 -6.69
CA TRP A 113 0.47 -3.79 -6.65
C TRP A 113 -0.52 -4.95 -6.56
N SER A 114 -1.75 -4.64 -6.17
CA SER A 114 -2.90 -5.52 -6.29
C SER A 114 -3.47 -5.43 -7.69
N GLY A 115 -3.68 -6.55 -8.36
CA GLY A 115 -4.17 -6.59 -9.73
C GLY A 115 -4.97 -7.84 -10.07
N TRP A 116 -5.72 -7.77 -11.16
CA TRP A 116 -6.43 -8.92 -11.70
C TRP A 116 -5.56 -9.72 -12.67
N GLU A 117 -5.83 -11.01 -12.78
CA GLU A 117 -5.14 -11.86 -13.75
C GLU A 117 -5.43 -11.42 -15.21
N ARG A 118 -6.66 -11.00 -15.47
CA ARG A 118 -7.11 -10.40 -16.73
C ARG A 118 -8.21 -9.38 -16.46
N GLN A 119 -8.43 -8.46 -17.39
CA GLN A 119 -9.54 -7.50 -17.28
C GLN A 119 -10.89 -8.23 -17.23
N ARG A 120 -11.78 -7.76 -16.36
CA ARG A 120 -13.13 -8.28 -16.14
C ARG A 120 -14.15 -7.14 -16.15
N ASP A 121 -15.40 -7.49 -16.34
CA ASP A 121 -16.58 -6.63 -16.28
C ASP A 121 -17.30 -6.68 -14.92
N THR A 122 -16.74 -7.42 -13.96
CA THR A 122 -17.23 -7.55 -12.58
C THR A 122 -16.10 -7.40 -11.58
N ASP A 123 -16.36 -6.69 -10.49
CA ASP A 123 -15.44 -6.55 -9.35
C ASP A 123 -15.51 -7.72 -8.35
N ALA A 124 -16.40 -8.69 -8.59
CA ALA A 124 -16.35 -10.00 -7.95
C ALA A 124 -15.23 -10.87 -8.56
N THR A 125 -13.99 -10.38 -8.47
CA THR A 125 -12.80 -10.96 -9.09
C THR A 125 -11.67 -10.99 -8.08
N ASP A 126 -10.99 -12.15 -8.00
CA ASP A 126 -9.85 -12.32 -7.10
C ASP A 126 -8.72 -11.33 -7.43
N GLN A 127 -8.09 -10.82 -6.37
CA GLN A 127 -6.98 -9.86 -6.47
C GLN A 127 -5.68 -10.53 -6.07
N LEU A 128 -4.67 -10.36 -6.92
CA LEU A 128 -3.37 -11.01 -6.82
C LEU A 128 -2.27 -9.94 -6.68
N LEU A 129 -1.15 -10.27 -6.07
CA LEU A 129 0.01 -9.37 -6.10
C LEU A 129 0.85 -9.60 -7.37
N TYR A 130 1.14 -8.50 -8.02
CA TYR A 130 2.07 -8.43 -9.15
C TYR A 130 3.29 -7.60 -8.77
N ILE A 131 4.40 -7.88 -9.44
CA ILE A 131 5.66 -7.12 -9.35
C ILE A 131 6.17 -6.80 -10.73
N ALA A 132 6.81 -5.64 -10.89
CA ALA A 132 7.58 -5.29 -12.07
C ALA A 132 8.83 -4.50 -11.70
N ARG A 133 9.89 -4.64 -12.47
CA ARG A 133 11.02 -3.70 -12.44
C ARG A 133 10.58 -2.38 -13.06
N MET A 134 11.01 -1.27 -12.48
CA MET A 134 10.73 0.05 -13.02
C MET A 134 11.91 0.54 -13.88
N GLU A 135 11.61 1.03 -15.06
CA GLU A 135 12.59 1.70 -15.92
C GLU A 135 12.84 3.14 -15.45
N SER A 136 11.81 3.74 -14.88
CA SER A 136 11.85 5.06 -14.24
C SER A 136 10.68 5.14 -13.22
N PRO A 137 10.63 6.16 -12.34
CA PRO A 137 9.49 6.35 -11.44
C PRO A 137 8.13 6.50 -12.14
N THR A 138 8.10 6.74 -13.44
CA THR A 138 6.87 6.91 -14.23
C THR A 138 6.67 5.81 -15.29
N ARG A 139 7.48 4.75 -15.26
CA ARG A 139 7.39 3.67 -16.23
C ARG A 139 7.80 2.32 -15.62
N ILE A 140 6.91 1.36 -15.68
CA ILE A 140 7.15 -0.02 -15.24
C ILE A 140 7.37 -0.95 -16.45
N GLY A 141 8.17 -1.98 -16.25
CA GLY A 141 8.38 -3.07 -17.19
C GLY A 141 7.26 -4.12 -17.15
N PRO A 142 7.46 -5.27 -17.78
CA PRO A 142 6.50 -6.36 -17.79
C PRO A 142 6.15 -6.83 -16.37
N ARG A 143 4.86 -7.07 -16.12
CA ARG A 143 4.40 -7.58 -14.83
C ARG A 143 4.70 -9.06 -14.67
N ILE A 144 5.00 -9.45 -13.45
CA ILE A 144 5.18 -10.84 -13.03
C ILE A 144 4.21 -11.11 -11.89
N LEU A 145 3.51 -12.23 -11.91
CA LEU A 145 2.69 -12.66 -10.78
C LEU A 145 3.60 -13.00 -9.60
N LEU A 146 3.48 -12.22 -8.52
CA LEU A 146 4.30 -12.37 -7.32
C LEU A 146 3.68 -13.35 -6.32
N SER A 147 2.37 -13.22 -6.07
CA SER A 147 1.66 -14.03 -5.08
C SER A 147 0.17 -14.14 -5.39
N ARG A 148 -0.44 -15.27 -4.98
CA ARG A 148 -1.88 -15.52 -5.02
C ARG A 148 -2.42 -15.71 -3.60
N PRO A 149 -3.68 -15.38 -3.30
CA PRO A 149 -4.29 -15.66 -1.99
C PRO A 149 -4.65 -17.15 -1.87
N ASP A 150 -3.66 -18.02 -1.72
CA ASP A 150 -3.76 -19.48 -1.76
C ASP A 150 -3.70 -20.16 -0.38
N GLN A 151 -3.47 -19.38 0.69
CA GLN A 151 -3.41 -19.93 2.03
C GLN A 151 -4.80 -19.94 2.70
N PRO A 152 -5.10 -20.91 3.57
CA PRO A 152 -6.41 -20.99 4.26
C PRO A 152 -6.79 -19.70 5.01
N TRP A 153 -5.82 -18.99 5.58
CA TRP A 153 -6.07 -17.75 6.32
C TRP A 153 -6.38 -16.53 5.41
N GLU A 154 -6.11 -16.64 4.10
CA GLU A 154 -6.43 -15.64 3.09
C GLU A 154 -7.85 -15.84 2.51
N GLN A 155 -8.48 -16.97 2.77
CA GLN A 155 -9.76 -17.37 2.19
C GLN A 155 -10.94 -17.06 3.12
N GLY A 156 -12.18 -17.04 2.57
CA GLY A 156 -13.42 -17.02 3.33
C GLY A 156 -14.32 -15.80 3.13
N ASP A 157 -13.99 -14.87 2.23
CA ASP A 157 -14.87 -13.85 1.70
C ASP A 157 -15.40 -14.29 0.31
N HIS A 158 -16.25 -13.46 -0.32
CA HIS A 158 -16.81 -13.79 -1.64
C HIS A 158 -15.77 -13.71 -2.78
N ILE A 159 -14.66 -13.02 -2.55
CA ILE A 159 -13.45 -13.02 -3.38
C ILE A 159 -12.25 -13.32 -2.50
N ALA A 160 -11.23 -13.94 -3.08
CA ALA A 160 -9.93 -14.09 -2.44
C ALA A 160 -9.04 -12.92 -2.89
N LEU A 161 -8.39 -12.24 -1.95
CA LEU A 161 -7.63 -11.05 -2.30
C LEU A 161 -6.33 -10.89 -1.52
N GLN A 162 -5.38 -10.26 -2.19
CA GLN A 162 -4.18 -9.65 -1.62
C GLN A 162 -4.14 -8.20 -2.13
N GLU A 163 -4.14 -7.24 -1.21
CA GLU A 163 -4.14 -5.81 -1.55
C GLU A 163 -3.30 -4.99 -0.56
N GLY A 164 -3.16 -3.68 -0.77
CA GLY A 164 -2.42 -2.79 0.11
C GLY A 164 -1.00 -3.26 0.41
N PRO A 165 -0.20 -3.72 -0.59
CA PRO A 165 1.18 -4.07 -0.34
C PRO A 165 1.97 -2.84 0.10
N SER A 166 2.87 -3.02 1.07
CA SER A 166 3.81 -1.99 1.50
C SER A 166 5.18 -2.61 1.77
N ALA A 167 6.24 -1.97 1.30
CA ALA A 167 7.59 -2.46 1.50
C ALA A 167 8.09 -2.09 2.91
N LEU A 168 8.68 -3.07 3.61
CA LEU A 168 9.30 -2.89 4.92
C LEU A 168 10.74 -3.41 4.88
N ARG A 169 11.67 -2.63 5.44
CA ARG A 169 13.08 -3.03 5.58
C ARG A 169 13.50 -3.08 7.03
N HIS A 170 14.34 -4.06 7.34
CA HIS A 170 15.04 -4.18 8.61
C HIS A 170 16.45 -4.70 8.36
N GLY A 171 17.46 -3.82 8.48
CA GLY A 171 18.79 -4.15 8.02
C GLY A 171 18.81 -4.51 6.53
N ASP A 172 19.32 -5.69 6.21
CA ASP A 172 19.33 -6.22 4.84
C ASP A 172 18.05 -6.97 4.45
N ASP A 173 17.17 -7.24 5.41
CA ASP A 173 15.89 -7.92 5.15
C ASP A 173 14.91 -7.01 4.41
N LEU A 174 14.21 -7.59 3.45
CA LEU A 174 13.15 -6.94 2.68
C LEU A 174 11.85 -7.75 2.78
N PHE A 175 10.78 -7.05 3.12
CA PHE A 175 9.43 -7.60 3.21
C PHE A 175 8.49 -6.82 2.30
N ILE A 176 7.51 -7.52 1.72
CA ILE A 176 6.27 -6.94 1.23
C ILE A 176 5.18 -7.40 2.20
N VAL A 177 4.73 -6.48 3.04
CA VAL A 177 3.59 -6.70 3.92
C VAL A 177 2.34 -6.33 3.14
N TYR A 178 1.35 -7.20 3.12
CA TYR A 178 0.12 -7.00 2.35
C TYR A 178 -1.11 -7.36 3.18
N SER A 179 -2.24 -6.89 2.75
CA SER A 179 -3.53 -7.17 3.36
C SER A 179 -4.26 -8.27 2.62
N THR A 180 -5.07 -9.03 3.35
CA THR A 180 -5.92 -10.08 2.81
C THR A 180 -7.25 -10.14 3.52
N ARG A 181 -8.21 -10.84 2.95
CA ARG A 181 -9.64 -10.77 3.26
C ARG A 181 -10.20 -9.40 2.82
N GLY A 182 -11.50 -9.19 2.88
CA GLY A 182 -12.08 -7.91 2.43
C GLY A 182 -11.87 -6.78 3.43
N SER A 183 -11.39 -5.62 2.99
CA SER A 183 -11.23 -4.42 3.83
C SER A 183 -12.56 -3.88 4.38
N TRP A 184 -13.68 -4.35 3.85
CA TRP A 184 -15.04 -4.10 4.33
C TRP A 184 -15.47 -5.07 5.44
N SER A 185 -14.67 -6.09 5.76
CA SER A 185 -14.98 -7.14 6.73
C SER A 185 -14.16 -7.01 8.01
N ARG A 186 -14.68 -7.60 9.09
CA ARG A 186 -13.93 -7.70 10.37
C ARG A 186 -12.70 -8.62 10.30
N HIS A 187 -12.55 -9.36 9.21
CA HIS A 187 -11.53 -10.39 9.03
C HIS A 187 -10.29 -9.90 8.29
N TYR A 188 -10.26 -8.63 7.85
CA TYR A 188 -9.09 -8.01 7.22
C TYR A 188 -7.86 -8.14 8.12
N LYS A 189 -6.73 -8.51 7.54
CA LYS A 189 -5.51 -8.82 8.28
C LYS A 189 -4.28 -8.70 7.39
N LEU A 190 -3.08 -8.74 8.00
CA LEU A 190 -1.82 -8.68 7.27
C LEU A 190 -1.17 -10.04 7.12
N GLY A 191 -0.59 -10.29 5.94
CA GLY A 191 0.39 -11.29 5.63
C GLY A 191 1.68 -10.65 5.14
N GLN A 192 2.71 -11.47 4.93
CA GLN A 192 3.99 -10.98 4.40
C GLN A 192 4.61 -11.94 3.39
N LEU A 193 5.41 -11.36 2.51
CA LEU A 193 6.41 -12.02 1.69
C LEU A 193 7.77 -11.51 2.16
N ARG A 194 8.68 -12.39 2.59
CA ARG A 194 10.06 -12.05 2.94
C ARG A 194 10.99 -12.50 1.82
N LEU A 195 11.84 -11.62 1.33
CA LEU A 195 12.90 -11.99 0.38
C LEU A 195 13.88 -12.94 1.06
N ARG A 196 14.22 -14.08 0.44
CA ARG A 196 15.00 -15.15 1.05
C ARG A 196 16.37 -14.71 1.53
N THR A 197 17.04 -13.94 0.70
CA THR A 197 18.34 -13.34 1.01
C THR A 197 18.43 -11.96 0.34
N PRO A 198 19.32 -11.07 0.81
CA PRO A 198 19.55 -9.78 0.19
C PRO A 198 19.99 -9.83 -1.28
N ASP A 199 20.55 -10.97 -1.71
CA ASP A 199 21.01 -11.18 -3.09
C ASP A 199 19.95 -11.83 -4.00
N SER A 200 18.82 -12.24 -3.45
CA SER A 200 17.75 -12.87 -4.23
C SER A 200 17.15 -11.87 -5.22
N ASP A 201 16.77 -12.37 -6.39
CA ASP A 201 16.08 -11.58 -7.41
C ASP A 201 14.60 -11.35 -6.99
N PRO A 202 14.17 -10.10 -6.78
CA PRO A 202 12.79 -9.80 -6.43
C PRO A 202 11.77 -10.18 -7.52
N LEU A 203 12.19 -10.26 -8.79
CA LEU A 203 11.31 -10.66 -9.89
C LEU A 203 11.05 -12.16 -9.96
N ASN A 204 11.81 -12.97 -9.23
CA ASN A 204 11.55 -14.40 -9.14
C ASN A 204 10.57 -14.68 -7.97
N PRO A 205 9.32 -15.11 -8.21
CA PRO A 205 8.37 -15.41 -7.13
C PRO A 205 8.89 -16.44 -6.12
N ALA A 206 9.73 -17.40 -6.56
CA ALA A 206 10.35 -18.38 -5.68
C ALA A 206 11.40 -17.80 -4.71
N SER A 207 11.82 -16.56 -4.93
CA SER A 207 12.70 -15.81 -4.01
C SER A 207 11.97 -15.31 -2.76
N TRP A 208 10.65 -15.41 -2.71
CA TRP A 208 9.85 -14.89 -1.60
C TRP A 208 9.29 -16.03 -0.75
N ILE A 209 9.32 -15.83 0.56
CA ILE A 209 8.73 -16.73 1.55
C ILE A 209 7.46 -16.07 2.07
N LYS A 210 6.31 -16.67 1.76
CA LYS A 210 5.02 -16.24 2.28
C LYS A 210 4.82 -16.76 3.70
N SER A 211 4.32 -15.90 4.58
CA SER A 211 3.89 -16.28 5.92
C SER A 211 2.75 -15.38 6.42
N GLY A 212 1.96 -15.91 7.34
CA GLY A 212 0.85 -15.17 7.95
C GLY A 212 -0.16 -16.08 8.67
N PRO A 213 -1.19 -15.45 9.28
CA PRO A 213 -1.32 -14.01 9.42
C PRO A 213 -0.29 -13.45 10.41
N ILE A 214 0.25 -12.26 10.12
CA ILE A 214 1.26 -11.60 10.98
C ILE A 214 0.69 -10.46 11.84
N PHE A 215 -0.51 -10.00 11.53
CA PHE A 215 -1.25 -9.01 12.30
C PHE A 215 -2.75 -9.19 12.05
N THR A 216 -3.50 -9.37 13.10
CA THR A 216 -4.95 -9.61 13.05
C THR A 216 -5.68 -8.74 14.06
N GLY A 217 -6.97 -8.46 13.80
CA GLY A 217 -7.85 -7.90 14.81
C GLY A 217 -8.07 -8.86 15.98
N ASN A 218 -8.61 -8.33 17.05
CA ASN A 218 -9.03 -9.05 18.25
C ASN A 218 -10.52 -8.81 18.56
N ASP A 219 -10.97 -9.08 19.79
CA ASP A 219 -12.38 -8.93 20.16
C ASP A 219 -12.85 -7.47 20.24
N ARG A 220 -11.93 -6.49 20.26
CA ARG A 220 -12.21 -5.06 20.38
C ARG A 220 -11.84 -4.26 19.14
N ILE A 221 -10.77 -4.64 18.46
CA ILE A 221 -10.26 -3.97 17.27
C ILE A 221 -10.36 -4.95 16.10
N HIS A 222 -11.15 -4.64 15.10
CA HIS A 222 -11.47 -5.55 14.01
C HIS A 222 -10.92 -5.07 12.67
N GLY A 223 -10.66 -6.00 11.76
CA GLY A 223 -10.37 -5.70 10.35
C GLY A 223 -9.18 -4.77 10.17
N VAL A 224 -8.02 -5.16 10.71
CA VAL A 224 -6.77 -4.38 10.66
C VAL A 224 -6.01 -4.64 9.36
N GLY A 225 -5.52 -3.60 8.71
CA GLY A 225 -4.76 -3.77 7.48
C GLY A 225 -4.44 -2.48 6.74
N HIS A 226 -4.03 -2.61 5.48
CA HIS A 226 -3.57 -1.55 4.58
C HIS A 226 -2.51 -0.69 5.27
N ALA A 227 -1.39 -1.36 5.63
CA ALA A 227 -0.36 -0.78 6.47
C ALA A 227 0.64 0.07 5.68
N SER A 228 1.19 1.07 6.36
CA SER A 228 2.42 1.75 5.95
C SER A 228 3.39 1.85 7.12
N PHE A 229 4.68 1.96 6.83
CA PHE A 229 5.74 1.87 7.82
C PHE A 229 6.60 3.13 7.83
N THR A 230 7.01 3.53 9.04
CA THR A 230 7.91 4.64 9.25
C THR A 230 8.76 4.41 10.48
N THR A 231 9.69 5.31 10.74
CA THR A 231 10.44 5.38 11.99
C THR A 231 10.01 6.61 12.79
N SER A 232 10.30 6.59 14.09
CA SER A 232 10.17 7.78 14.94
C SER A 232 11.04 8.93 14.42
N PRO A 233 10.78 10.19 14.83
CA PRO A 233 11.56 11.36 14.38
C PRO A 233 13.09 11.25 14.58
N ASP A 234 13.55 10.50 15.57
CA ASP A 234 14.98 10.22 15.82
C ASP A 234 15.48 8.92 15.17
N GLY A 235 14.60 8.19 14.46
CA GLY A 235 14.94 6.96 13.76
C GLY A 235 15.11 5.71 14.63
N ASN A 236 14.86 5.79 15.95
CA ASN A 236 15.15 4.71 16.89
C ASN A 236 14.03 3.70 17.09
N GLU A 237 12.81 4.01 16.64
CA GLU A 237 11.63 3.16 16.78
C GLU A 237 10.99 2.92 15.44
N TYR A 238 10.40 1.73 15.25
CA TYR A 238 9.60 1.39 14.08
C TYR A 238 8.12 1.56 14.40
N TRP A 239 7.38 2.15 13.47
CA TRP A 239 5.98 2.47 13.61
C TRP A 239 5.17 2.00 12.40
N ILE A 240 3.97 1.49 12.67
CA ILE A 240 3.00 1.07 11.67
C ILE A 240 1.77 1.98 11.73
N TYR A 241 1.42 2.61 10.60
CA TYR A 241 0.08 3.13 10.36
C TYR A 241 -0.75 2.02 9.71
N TYR A 242 -1.96 1.88 10.14
CA TYR A 242 -2.91 0.94 9.55
C TYR A 242 -4.32 1.43 9.78
N HIS A 243 -5.30 0.91 9.06
CA HIS A 243 -6.68 1.15 9.43
C HIS A 243 -7.27 -0.05 10.16
N SER A 244 -8.32 0.20 10.94
CA SER A 244 -9.19 -0.80 11.52
C SER A 244 -10.64 -0.45 11.23
N LYS A 245 -11.51 -1.46 11.27
CA LYS A 245 -12.97 -1.26 11.17
C LYS A 245 -13.48 -0.52 12.41
N LYS A 246 -14.45 0.41 12.22
CA LYS A 246 -15.15 1.08 13.32
C LYS A 246 -16.11 0.14 14.07
N ASP A 247 -16.58 -0.89 13.39
CA ASP A 247 -17.54 -1.87 13.87
C ASP A 247 -17.33 -3.23 13.19
N THR A 248 -18.17 -4.20 13.52
CA THR A 248 -18.13 -5.54 12.93
C THR A 248 -19.01 -5.69 11.69
N VAL A 249 -19.71 -4.64 11.29
CA VAL A 249 -20.62 -4.66 10.15
C VAL A 249 -19.84 -4.60 8.84
N HIS A 250 -20.35 -5.27 7.82
CA HIS A 250 -19.81 -5.23 6.46
C HIS A 250 -20.04 -3.85 5.84
N ASN A 251 -19.05 -2.96 5.97
CA ASN A 251 -19.08 -1.58 5.46
C ASN A 251 -17.67 -1.00 5.30
N TRP A 252 -17.57 0.23 4.85
CA TRP A 252 -16.32 0.97 4.64
C TRP A 252 -15.93 1.91 5.79
N GLY A 253 -16.62 1.82 6.95
CA GLY A 253 -16.30 2.61 8.14
C GLY A 253 -14.99 2.16 8.77
N ARG A 254 -13.97 3.02 8.73
CA ARG A 254 -12.60 2.71 9.20
C ARG A 254 -12.01 3.89 9.96
N ASP A 255 -11.11 3.57 10.90
CA ASP A 255 -10.26 4.54 11.61
C ASP A 255 -8.80 4.28 11.28
N VAL A 256 -8.02 5.35 11.18
CA VAL A 256 -6.56 5.26 11.08
C VAL A 256 -5.97 5.06 12.47
N ARG A 257 -5.02 4.17 12.58
CA ARG A 257 -4.30 3.84 13.81
C ARG A 257 -2.80 3.91 13.61
N LEU A 258 -2.11 4.17 14.70
CA LEU A 258 -0.67 4.22 14.77
C LEU A 258 -0.20 3.44 16.00
N GLN A 259 0.79 2.57 15.84
CA GLN A 259 1.46 1.92 16.97
C GLN A 259 2.91 1.57 16.66
N ARG A 260 3.72 1.47 17.69
CA ARG A 260 5.08 0.97 17.62
C ARG A 260 5.09 -0.54 17.40
N PHE A 261 6.12 -1.03 16.71
CA PHE A 261 6.40 -2.46 16.57
C PHE A 261 7.90 -2.73 16.63
N ASP A 262 8.26 -4.00 16.79
CA ASP A 262 9.63 -4.48 16.84
C ASP A 262 9.83 -5.65 15.86
N PHE A 263 11.04 -6.18 15.84
CA PHE A 263 11.38 -7.39 15.09
C PHE A 263 11.75 -8.51 16.07
N ASP A 264 11.45 -9.75 15.72
CA ASP A 264 11.84 -10.92 16.50
C ASP A 264 13.32 -11.30 16.27
N ALA A 265 13.80 -12.32 16.99
CA ALA A 265 15.19 -12.77 16.89
C ALA A 265 15.57 -13.33 15.50
N THR A 266 14.61 -13.61 14.64
CA THR A 266 14.80 -14.07 13.25
C THR A 266 14.64 -12.94 12.23
N GLY A 267 14.44 -11.68 12.71
CA GLY A 267 14.29 -10.48 11.91
C GLY A 267 12.90 -10.27 11.32
N ASN A 268 11.88 -11.10 11.66
CA ASN A 268 10.52 -10.85 11.20
C ASN A 268 9.83 -9.74 12.00
N PRO A 269 8.97 -8.91 11.37
CA PRO A 269 8.21 -7.88 12.08
C PRO A 269 7.23 -8.51 13.06
N ARG A 270 7.14 -7.93 14.26
CA ARG A 270 6.25 -8.33 15.35
C ARG A 270 5.39 -7.15 15.74
N PHE A 271 4.20 -7.08 15.20
CA PHE A 271 3.27 -5.97 15.41
C PHE A 271 2.56 -6.03 16.77
N GLY A 272 2.49 -7.20 17.42
CA GLY A 272 1.74 -7.39 18.67
C GLY A 272 0.22 -7.38 18.45
N GLU A 273 -0.51 -7.04 19.52
CA GLU A 273 -1.97 -6.82 19.44
C GLU A 273 -2.27 -5.41 18.92
N PRO A 274 -3.37 -5.21 18.17
CA PRO A 274 -3.80 -3.88 17.78
C PRO A 274 -4.02 -2.97 18.99
N ALA A 275 -3.39 -1.78 18.97
CA ALA A 275 -3.45 -0.85 20.07
C ALA A 275 -4.86 -0.29 20.27
N GLU A 276 -5.35 -0.33 21.52
CA GLU A 276 -6.60 0.32 21.92
C GLU A 276 -6.47 1.85 21.79
N PRO A 277 -7.58 2.56 21.49
CA PRO A 277 -7.60 4.01 21.58
C PRO A 277 -7.30 4.47 23.01
N GLY A 278 -6.41 5.43 23.16
CA GLY A 278 -6.05 5.97 24.48
C GLY A 278 -4.70 6.65 24.50
N PRO A 279 -4.23 7.07 25.66
CA PRO A 279 -2.89 7.59 25.79
C PRO A 279 -1.86 6.55 25.34
N TYR A 280 -1.03 6.92 24.40
CA TYR A 280 0.06 6.10 23.88
C TYR A 280 1.38 6.87 24.04
N PRO A 281 2.49 6.22 24.37
CA PRO A 281 3.78 6.90 24.41
C PRO A 281 4.05 7.62 23.08
N MET A 282 4.45 8.89 23.18
CA MET A 282 4.82 9.64 21.97
C MET A 282 6.03 8.99 21.31
N PRO A 283 6.13 9.01 19.99
CA PRO A 283 7.30 8.54 19.27
C PRO A 283 8.57 9.20 19.76
N SER A 284 9.67 8.45 19.87
CA SER A 284 10.95 8.99 20.32
C SER A 284 11.45 10.11 19.38
N GLY A 285 12.16 11.09 19.96
CA GLY A 285 12.60 12.26 19.17
C GLY A 285 11.51 13.28 18.85
N THR A 286 10.26 13.07 19.31
CA THR A 286 9.20 14.06 19.17
C THR A 286 9.63 15.40 19.77
N PRO A 287 9.51 16.53 19.02
CA PRO A 287 9.83 17.85 19.56
C PRO A 287 8.98 18.15 20.81
N LYS A 288 9.63 18.61 21.88
CA LYS A 288 8.88 19.14 23.03
C LYS A 288 8.27 20.46 22.59
N HIS A 289 6.96 20.46 22.37
CA HIS A 289 6.26 21.72 22.18
C HIS A 289 6.42 22.55 23.47
N ALA A 290 6.98 23.75 23.34
CA ALA A 290 6.97 24.72 24.43
C ALA A 290 5.49 25.05 24.73
N ASN A 291 5.05 24.76 25.96
CA ASN A 291 3.74 25.12 26.46
C ASN A 291 3.57 26.66 26.48
#